data_6cd1ec1e734f37a7bdefde32ace11473
#
_entry.id   6cd1ec1e734f37a7bdefde32ace11473
#
_cell.length_a   1.000
_cell.length_b   1.000
_cell.length_c   1.000
_cell.angle_alpha   90.00
_cell.angle_beta   90.00
_cell.angle_gamma   90.00
#
_symmetry.space_group_name_H-M   'P 1'
#
loop_
_entity.id
_entity.type
_entity.pdbx_description
1 polymer ?
#
loop_
_entity_poly.entity_id
_entity_poly.type
_entity_poly.pdbx_seq_one_letter_code
_entity_poly.pdbx_strand_id
1 'polypeptide(L)'
;MRPIIFILCLLPFGFAASGCNGNPLGPATLPNVLDTVVLGALVGTEIGTPSAFAVASGSAVRSDQTSQFDFAYNLESGGRHVFLPQAALGISNSSGLAPGLLLSDESFSGITEAPLNGYSTLDTVTIAVNQVIVARSSLVCTSIGVPVYAKLRILSFDDADRQVTFEVLANRNCGFRDLVPGLPDN
;
A
#
# COMPACT_ATOMS: atom_id res chain seq x y z
N MET A 1 -33.46 67.35 -33.11
CA MET A 1 -32.41 66.79 -32.22
C MET A 1 -32.92 65.45 -31.68
N ARG A 2 -32.38 64.31 -32.17
CA ARG A 2 -32.74 62.94 -31.71
C ARG A 2 -31.58 62.43 -30.92
N PRO A 3 -31.78 61.93 -29.67
CA PRO A 3 -30.69 61.29 -28.93
C PRO A 3 -30.47 59.85 -29.43
N ILE A 4 -29.22 59.53 -29.72
CA ILE A 4 -28.75 58.17 -30.02
C ILE A 4 -28.44 57.49 -28.71
N ILE A 5 -29.23 56.45 -28.37
CA ILE A 5 -28.99 55.58 -27.19
C ILE A 5 -28.01 54.51 -27.65
N PHE A 6 -26.78 54.54 -27.06
CA PHE A 6 -25.82 53.44 -27.17
C PHE A 6 -26.16 52.38 -26.14
N ILE A 7 -26.65 51.25 -26.61
CA ILE A 7 -26.80 50.05 -25.79
C ILE A 7 -25.45 49.32 -25.72
N LEU A 8 -24.80 49.42 -24.59
CA LEU A 8 -23.56 48.72 -24.30
C LEU A 8 -23.92 47.27 -23.89
N CYS A 9 -23.76 46.30 -24.80
CA CYS A 9 -23.89 44.87 -24.49
C CYS A 9 -22.72 44.40 -23.63
N LEU A 10 -22.94 44.24 -22.35
CA LEU A 10 -22.05 43.54 -21.43
C LEU A 10 -22.21 42.03 -21.69
N LEU A 11 -21.24 41.43 -22.39
CA LEU A 11 -21.08 39.99 -22.49
C LEU A 11 -20.51 39.47 -21.16
N PRO A 12 -21.16 38.52 -20.46
CA PRO A 12 -20.55 37.87 -19.31
C PRO A 12 -19.49 36.90 -19.85
N PHE A 13 -18.22 37.22 -19.58
CA PHE A 13 -17.12 36.25 -19.70
C PHE A 13 -17.33 35.18 -18.61
N GLY A 14 -17.92 34.06 -19.00
CA GLY A 14 -17.95 32.87 -18.18
C GLY A 14 -16.54 32.30 -18.10
N PHE A 15 -15.86 32.54 -16.96
CA PHE A 15 -14.68 31.80 -16.60
C PHE A 15 -15.10 30.34 -16.36
N ALA A 16 -14.90 29.47 -17.30
CA ALA A 16 -14.87 28.03 -17.07
C ALA A 16 -13.63 27.77 -16.18
N ALA A 17 -13.84 27.67 -14.88
CA ALA A 17 -12.85 27.11 -13.97
C ALA A 17 -12.72 25.63 -14.33
N SER A 18 -11.78 25.30 -15.22
CA SER A 18 -11.29 23.93 -15.38
C SER A 18 -10.63 23.58 -14.06
N GLY A 19 -11.37 22.91 -13.16
CA GLY A 19 -10.81 22.34 -11.95
C GLY A 19 -9.72 21.36 -12.39
N CYS A 20 -8.47 21.66 -12.07
CA CYS A 20 -7.39 20.69 -12.12
C CYS A 20 -7.65 19.64 -11.03
N ASN A 21 -8.50 18.65 -11.32
CA ASN A 21 -8.65 17.43 -10.55
C ASN A 21 -7.59 16.40 -10.94
N GLY A 22 -6.36 16.85 -11.16
CA GLY A 22 -5.26 15.95 -11.47
C GLY A 22 -4.41 15.70 -10.23
N ASN A 23 -4.08 14.42 -9.97
CA ASN A 23 -3.01 14.08 -9.05
C ASN A 23 -1.76 14.88 -9.47
N PRO A 24 -1.12 15.67 -8.57
CA PRO A 24 0.07 16.45 -8.91
C PRO A 24 1.24 15.60 -9.41
N LEU A 25 1.14 14.29 -9.28
CA LEU A 25 2.12 13.29 -9.73
C LEU A 25 1.89 12.76 -11.14
N GLY A 26 0.85 13.24 -11.80
CA GLY A 26 0.43 12.76 -13.10
C GLY A 26 -0.52 11.55 -13.04
N PRO A 27 -0.92 11.00 -14.19
CA PRO A 27 -1.83 9.87 -14.26
C PRO A 27 -1.15 8.57 -13.76
N ALA A 28 -1.97 7.66 -13.25
CA ALA A 28 -1.52 6.30 -12.95
C ALA A 28 -1.06 5.60 -14.23
N THR A 29 0.00 4.81 -14.13
CA THR A 29 0.59 4.11 -15.27
C THR A 29 0.67 2.60 -15.09
N LEU A 30 0.53 2.12 -13.84
CA LEU A 30 0.63 0.71 -13.49
C LEU A 30 -0.75 0.20 -13.04
N PRO A 31 -1.31 -0.82 -13.67
CA PRO A 31 -2.55 -1.42 -13.19
C PRO A 31 -2.31 -2.15 -11.85
N ASN A 32 -3.30 -2.06 -10.97
CA ASN A 32 -3.36 -2.88 -9.76
C ASN A 32 -3.76 -4.31 -10.17
N VAL A 33 -2.89 -5.26 -9.91
CA VAL A 33 -3.10 -6.68 -10.24
C VAL A 33 -3.16 -7.49 -8.96
N LEU A 34 -4.12 -8.41 -8.90
CA LEU A 34 -4.20 -9.38 -7.82
C LEU A 34 -3.13 -10.45 -8.04
N ASP A 35 -2.36 -10.75 -7.02
CA ASP A 35 -1.33 -11.77 -7.02
C ASP A 35 -1.40 -12.63 -5.76
N THR A 36 -0.74 -13.77 -5.77
CA THR A 36 -0.60 -14.67 -4.62
C THR A 36 0.87 -14.79 -4.25
N VAL A 37 1.15 -14.55 -2.98
CA VAL A 37 2.52 -14.52 -2.43
C VAL A 37 2.68 -15.56 -1.33
N VAL A 38 3.84 -16.19 -1.30
CA VAL A 38 4.27 -17.08 -0.22
C VAL A 38 5.49 -16.48 0.44
N LEU A 39 5.47 -16.38 1.78
CA LEU A 39 6.62 -16.00 2.60
C LEU A 39 6.96 -17.14 3.57
N GLY A 40 8.25 -17.44 3.69
CA GLY A 40 8.77 -18.26 4.77
C GLY A 40 8.98 -17.44 6.04
N ALA A 41 8.94 -18.09 7.20
CA ALA A 41 9.25 -17.44 8.46
C ALA A 41 10.71 -16.96 8.50
N LEU A 42 10.97 -15.83 9.19
CA LEU A 42 12.32 -15.31 9.40
C LEU A 42 13.25 -16.32 10.09
N VAL A 43 12.67 -17.19 10.91
CA VAL A 43 13.43 -18.20 11.66
C VAL A 43 12.93 -19.59 11.30
N GLY A 44 13.86 -20.50 10.99
CA GLY A 44 13.56 -21.92 10.79
C GLY A 44 13.15 -22.30 9.36
N THR A 45 13.27 -21.39 8.40
CA THR A 45 13.16 -21.69 6.97
C THR A 45 14.55 -21.63 6.32
N GLU A 46 14.67 -22.17 5.11
CA GLU A 46 15.92 -22.08 4.35
C GLU A 46 16.24 -20.60 4.01
N ILE A 47 17.53 -20.24 4.09
CA ILE A 47 18.00 -18.86 3.80
C ILE A 47 17.57 -18.37 2.43
N GLY A 48 17.39 -19.26 1.44
CA GLY A 48 16.92 -18.92 0.11
C GLY A 48 15.46 -18.50 0.02
N THR A 49 14.65 -18.80 1.03
CA THR A 49 13.21 -18.54 1.03
C THR A 49 12.93 -17.05 1.32
N PRO A 50 12.19 -16.35 0.45
CA PRO A 50 11.76 -14.99 0.75
C PRO A 50 10.94 -14.94 2.05
N SER A 51 11.30 -14.03 2.95
CA SER A 51 10.66 -13.90 4.26
C SER A 51 10.03 -12.53 4.50
N ALA A 52 10.13 -11.64 3.53
CA ALA A 52 9.62 -10.27 3.63
C ALA A 52 8.90 -9.86 2.35
N PHE A 53 8.09 -8.81 2.46
CA PHE A 53 7.32 -8.26 1.35
C PHE A 53 7.61 -6.76 1.18
N ALA A 54 7.84 -6.37 -0.06
CA ALA A 54 8.03 -4.97 -0.46
C ALA A 54 6.81 -4.48 -1.23
N VAL A 55 6.03 -3.58 -0.64
CA VAL A 55 4.80 -3.03 -1.23
C VAL A 55 5.10 -2.27 -2.51
N ALA A 56 6.21 -1.54 -2.54
CA ALA A 56 6.61 -0.73 -3.69
C ALA A 56 6.89 -1.55 -4.96
N SER A 57 7.43 -2.76 -4.81
CA SER A 57 7.61 -3.69 -5.94
C SER A 57 6.44 -4.67 -6.09
N GLY A 58 5.60 -4.80 -5.05
CA GLY A 58 4.53 -5.80 -5.00
C GLY A 58 5.05 -7.22 -4.95
N SER A 59 6.22 -7.48 -4.34
CA SER A 59 6.88 -8.78 -4.40
C SER A 59 7.50 -9.23 -3.08
N ALA A 60 7.61 -10.55 -2.95
CA ALA A 60 8.39 -11.18 -1.89
C ALA A 60 9.89 -10.95 -2.11
N VAL A 61 10.61 -10.67 -1.01
CA VAL A 61 12.05 -10.42 -1.02
C VAL A 61 12.75 -11.18 0.10
N ARG A 62 14.02 -11.40 -0.06
CA ARG A 62 14.87 -12.02 0.96
C ARG A 62 15.34 -10.95 1.94
N SER A 63 14.91 -11.05 3.21
CA SER A 63 15.27 -10.11 4.26
C SER A 63 16.75 -10.10 4.64
N ASP A 64 17.50 -11.17 4.31
CA ASP A 64 18.95 -11.26 4.51
C ASP A 64 19.75 -10.55 3.40
N GLN A 65 19.13 -10.24 2.27
CA GLN A 65 19.79 -9.59 1.12
C GLN A 65 19.44 -8.12 0.95
N THR A 66 18.33 -7.68 1.52
CA THR A 66 17.88 -6.29 1.39
C THR A 66 17.13 -5.83 2.63
N SER A 67 17.31 -4.56 2.97
CA SER A 67 16.46 -3.86 3.93
C SER A 67 15.30 -3.10 3.25
N GLN A 68 15.14 -3.20 1.93
CA GLN A 68 14.07 -2.56 1.19
C GLN A 68 12.82 -3.45 1.13
N PHE A 69 12.19 -3.64 2.28
CA PHE A 69 10.91 -4.31 2.43
C PHE A 69 10.06 -3.55 3.46
N ASP A 70 8.78 -3.81 3.54
CA ASP A 70 7.90 -3.08 4.43
C ASP A 70 7.50 -3.91 5.66
N PHE A 71 7.36 -5.22 5.50
CA PHE A 71 7.14 -6.14 6.59
C PHE A 71 7.71 -7.52 6.30
N ALA A 72 7.95 -8.30 7.34
CA ALA A 72 8.38 -9.68 7.25
C ALA A 72 7.39 -10.62 7.97
N TYR A 73 7.45 -11.90 7.62
CA TYR A 73 6.66 -12.92 8.28
C TYR A 73 7.50 -13.75 9.26
N ASN A 74 6.91 -14.13 10.38
CA ASN A 74 7.49 -15.11 11.28
C ASN A 74 6.42 -16.00 11.92
N LEU A 75 6.83 -17.23 12.23
CA LEU A 75 6.09 -18.16 13.07
C LEU A 75 6.80 -18.21 14.45
N GLU A 76 6.16 -17.62 15.44
CA GLU A 76 6.71 -17.53 16.80
C GLU A 76 6.50 -18.83 17.59
N SER A 77 7.17 -18.94 18.73
CA SER A 77 6.97 -20.04 19.65
C SER A 77 5.50 -20.10 20.12
N GLY A 78 4.92 -21.29 20.12
CA GLY A 78 3.50 -21.49 20.43
C GLY A 78 2.56 -21.42 19.22
N GLY A 79 3.09 -21.37 17.99
CA GLY A 79 2.30 -21.43 16.77
C GLY A 79 1.62 -20.09 16.40
N ARG A 80 2.13 -18.97 16.89
CA ARG A 80 1.59 -17.66 16.58
C ARG A 80 2.19 -17.12 15.28
N HIS A 81 1.35 -16.95 14.27
CA HIS A 81 1.72 -16.34 13.00
C HIS A 81 1.68 -14.83 13.12
N VAL A 82 2.75 -14.16 12.66
CA VAL A 82 2.89 -12.72 12.81
C VAL A 82 3.49 -12.07 11.56
N PHE A 83 3.04 -10.84 11.28
CA PHE A 83 3.78 -9.91 10.44
C PHE A 83 4.48 -8.87 11.32
N LEU A 84 5.72 -8.57 10.95
CA LEU A 84 6.59 -7.62 11.64
C LEU A 84 6.91 -6.47 10.69
N PRO A 85 6.39 -5.25 10.92
CA PRO A 85 6.87 -4.05 10.22
C PRO A 85 8.38 -3.87 10.44
N GLN A 86 9.08 -3.18 9.54
CA GLN A 86 10.53 -2.95 9.63
C GLN A 86 10.98 -2.49 11.03
N ALA A 87 10.27 -1.55 11.63
CA ALA A 87 10.65 -0.99 12.93
C ALA A 87 10.51 -2.00 14.07
N ALA A 88 9.57 -2.98 13.97
CA ALA A 88 9.48 -4.11 14.91
C ALA A 88 10.71 -5.03 14.87
N LEU A 89 11.45 -5.01 13.76
CA LEU A 89 12.72 -5.72 13.58
C LEU A 89 13.93 -4.86 13.95
N GLY A 90 13.74 -3.65 14.48
CA GLY A 90 14.80 -2.71 14.80
C GLY A 90 15.44 -2.05 13.58
N ILE A 91 14.83 -2.17 12.41
CA ILE A 91 15.31 -1.54 11.18
C ILE A 91 14.79 -0.10 11.12
N SER A 92 15.72 0.86 11.20
CA SER A 92 15.40 2.27 11.10
C SER A 92 15.17 2.68 9.65
N ASN A 93 14.10 3.43 9.42
CA ASN A 93 13.80 4.01 8.11
C ASN A 93 14.22 5.48 8.07
N SER A 94 15.09 5.84 7.15
CA SER A 94 15.58 7.22 6.98
C SER A 94 14.62 8.13 6.21
N SER A 95 13.53 7.58 5.66
CA SER A 95 12.59 8.35 4.81
C SER A 95 11.62 9.23 5.59
N GLY A 96 11.59 9.13 6.92
CA GLY A 96 10.69 9.92 7.77
C GLY A 96 9.28 9.34 7.97
N LEU A 97 8.89 8.33 7.18
CA LEU A 97 7.65 7.56 7.36
C LEU A 97 7.97 6.08 7.44
N ALA A 98 7.72 5.46 8.59
CA ALA A 98 7.90 4.02 8.75
C ALA A 98 6.79 3.24 8.01
N PRO A 99 7.12 2.11 7.39
CA PRO A 99 6.13 1.16 6.89
C PRO A 99 5.21 0.71 8.01
N GLY A 100 3.97 0.37 7.66
CA GLY A 100 3.01 -0.05 8.68
C GLY A 100 1.92 -0.96 8.16
N LEU A 101 1.29 -1.66 9.08
CA LEU A 101 0.21 -2.60 8.84
C LEU A 101 -1.04 -2.17 9.60
N LEU A 102 -2.19 -2.27 8.96
CA LEU A 102 -3.49 -1.99 9.55
C LEU A 102 -4.38 -3.21 9.39
N LEU A 103 -4.79 -3.83 10.50
CA LEU A 103 -5.81 -4.87 10.49
C LEU A 103 -7.17 -4.25 10.14
N SER A 104 -7.91 -4.91 9.28
CA SER A 104 -9.24 -4.47 8.87
C SER A 104 -10.29 -5.55 9.13
N ASP A 105 -11.44 -5.12 9.61
CA ASP A 105 -12.65 -5.95 9.73
C ASP A 105 -13.48 -5.96 8.45
N GLU A 106 -13.11 -5.13 7.46
CA GLU A 106 -13.76 -5.11 6.16
C GLU A 106 -13.33 -6.32 5.31
N SER A 107 -14.22 -6.73 4.41
CA SER A 107 -13.86 -7.76 3.43
C SER A 107 -12.79 -7.25 2.46
N PHE A 108 -12.01 -8.16 1.88
CA PHE A 108 -10.98 -7.80 0.89
C PHE A 108 -11.53 -6.98 -0.28
N SER A 109 -12.73 -7.31 -0.76
CA SER A 109 -13.41 -6.56 -1.83
C SER A 109 -14.02 -5.24 -1.34
N GLY A 110 -14.30 -5.11 -0.05
CA GLY A 110 -14.86 -3.89 0.56
C GLY A 110 -13.86 -2.75 0.66
N ILE A 111 -12.57 -3.08 0.83
CA ILE A 111 -11.52 -2.06 0.87
C ILE A 111 -11.23 -1.60 -0.55
N THR A 112 -11.75 -0.45 -0.93
CA THR A 112 -11.53 0.16 -2.25
C THR A 112 -10.47 1.23 -2.24
N GLU A 113 -10.16 1.80 -1.07
CA GLU A 113 -9.17 2.85 -0.89
C GLU A 113 -8.36 2.62 0.39
N ALA A 114 -7.05 2.87 0.36
CA ALA A 114 -6.19 2.76 1.53
C ALA A 114 -6.49 3.86 2.56
N PRO A 115 -6.69 3.54 3.85
CA PRO A 115 -6.78 4.52 4.92
C PRO A 115 -5.51 5.37 5.03
N LEU A 116 -5.65 6.63 5.44
CA LEU A 116 -4.49 7.52 5.64
C LEU A 116 -3.74 7.21 6.95
N ASN A 117 -4.45 6.73 7.98
CA ASN A 117 -3.94 6.60 9.34
C ASN A 117 -4.29 5.23 9.94
N GLY A 118 -3.81 4.97 11.15
CA GLY A 118 -4.13 3.76 11.90
C GLY A 118 -3.13 2.61 11.73
N TYR A 119 -2.04 2.82 11.00
CA TYR A 119 -1.04 1.79 10.76
C TYR A 119 -0.16 1.56 11.99
N SER A 120 -0.07 0.30 12.46
CA SER A 120 0.95 -0.12 13.41
C SER A 120 2.29 -0.21 12.70
N THR A 121 3.30 0.47 13.22
CA THR A 121 4.65 0.53 12.65
C THR A 121 5.70 -0.14 13.53
N LEU A 122 5.42 -0.25 14.84
CA LEU A 122 6.36 -0.76 15.85
C LEU A 122 5.96 -2.12 16.40
N ASP A 123 4.66 -2.41 16.39
CA ASP A 123 4.15 -3.62 17.02
C ASP A 123 4.07 -4.78 16.04
N THR A 124 4.36 -5.95 16.56
CA THR A 124 4.09 -7.22 15.87
C THR A 124 2.59 -7.40 15.67
N VAL A 125 2.19 -7.70 14.45
CA VAL A 125 0.79 -7.91 14.07
C VAL A 125 0.49 -9.39 13.99
N THR A 126 -0.33 -9.92 14.92
CA THR A 126 -0.81 -11.31 14.85
C THR A 126 -1.79 -11.45 13.69
N ILE A 127 -1.64 -12.52 12.91
CA ILE A 127 -2.44 -12.77 11.72
C ILE A 127 -3.16 -14.11 11.78
N ALA A 128 -4.33 -14.20 11.14
CA ALA A 128 -5.16 -15.39 11.06
C ALA A 128 -5.69 -15.59 9.64
N VAL A 129 -6.08 -16.82 9.31
CA VAL A 129 -6.71 -17.14 8.01
C VAL A 129 -7.95 -16.27 7.77
N ASN A 130 -8.12 -15.80 6.56
CA ASN A 130 -9.14 -14.84 6.09
C ASN A 130 -8.99 -13.41 6.63
N GLN A 131 -8.01 -13.13 7.47
CA GLN A 131 -7.78 -11.76 7.93
C GLN A 131 -7.34 -10.86 6.79
N VAL A 132 -7.92 -9.64 6.75
CA VAL A 132 -7.58 -8.61 5.79
C VAL A 132 -6.71 -7.55 6.45
N ILE A 133 -5.68 -7.14 5.73
CA ILE A 133 -4.67 -6.20 6.21
C ILE A 133 -4.40 -5.18 5.11
N VAL A 134 -4.29 -3.91 5.48
CA VAL A 134 -3.76 -2.89 4.59
C VAL A 134 -2.32 -2.60 4.97
N ALA A 135 -1.42 -2.67 4.01
CA ALA A 135 -0.01 -2.35 4.18
C ALA A 135 0.30 -1.00 3.54
N ARG A 136 1.08 -0.19 4.23
CA ARG A 136 1.64 1.08 3.75
C ARG A 136 3.15 0.97 3.72
N SER A 137 3.77 1.38 2.59
CA SER A 137 5.23 1.42 2.49
C SER A 137 5.84 2.61 3.24
N SER A 138 7.16 2.65 3.28
CA SER A 138 7.91 3.88 3.55
C SER A 138 7.69 4.91 2.42
N LEU A 139 8.30 6.10 2.54
CA LEU A 139 8.29 7.10 1.48
C LEU A 139 9.18 6.63 0.31
N VAL A 140 8.57 6.04 -0.71
CA VAL A 140 9.27 5.46 -1.86
C VAL A 140 9.22 6.35 -3.10
N CYS A 141 8.24 7.24 -3.19
CA CYS A 141 8.12 8.20 -4.27
C CYS A 141 8.96 9.44 -3.94
N THR A 142 10.25 9.34 -4.16
CA THR A 142 11.29 10.23 -3.60
C THR A 142 11.15 11.71 -3.96
N SER A 143 10.58 12.04 -5.13
CA SER A 143 10.42 13.43 -5.56
C SER A 143 9.38 14.23 -4.75
N ILE A 144 8.48 13.54 -4.05
CA ILE A 144 7.35 14.14 -3.36
C ILE A 144 7.08 13.52 -1.98
N GLY A 145 7.83 12.48 -1.63
CA GLY A 145 7.79 11.87 -0.30
C GLY A 145 6.42 11.28 0.05
N VAL A 146 5.84 10.44 -0.82
CA VAL A 146 4.60 9.72 -0.54
C VAL A 146 4.82 8.20 -0.49
N PRO A 147 4.04 7.48 0.33
CA PRO A 147 4.03 6.02 0.34
C PRO A 147 3.20 5.45 -0.81
N VAL A 148 3.30 4.14 -1.00
CA VAL A 148 2.38 3.32 -1.77
C VAL A 148 1.68 2.32 -0.85
N TYR A 149 0.61 1.70 -1.32
CA TYR A 149 -0.28 0.89 -0.49
C TYR A 149 -0.57 -0.47 -1.13
N ALA A 150 -0.87 -1.44 -0.28
CA ALA A 150 -1.41 -2.72 -0.71
C ALA A 150 -2.50 -3.17 0.26
N LYS A 151 -3.46 -3.96 -0.22
CA LYS A 151 -4.30 -4.78 0.63
C LYS A 151 -3.95 -6.24 0.43
N LEU A 152 -4.03 -7.02 1.49
CA LEU A 152 -3.74 -8.44 1.47
C LEU A 152 -4.75 -9.21 2.31
N ARG A 153 -4.99 -10.48 1.96
CA ARG A 153 -5.81 -11.42 2.72
C ARG A 153 -5.05 -12.72 2.92
N ILE A 154 -4.98 -13.18 4.16
CA ILE A 154 -4.32 -14.44 4.51
C ILE A 154 -5.16 -15.60 3.98
N LEU A 155 -4.55 -16.46 3.18
CA LEU A 155 -5.21 -17.62 2.60
C LEU A 155 -4.96 -18.88 3.43
N SER A 156 -3.71 -19.14 3.79
CA SER A 156 -3.33 -20.33 4.55
C SER A 156 -1.98 -20.18 5.25
N PHE A 157 -1.75 -21.08 6.21
CA PHE A 157 -0.45 -21.31 6.81
C PHE A 157 -0.02 -22.76 6.52
N ASP A 158 1.27 -22.95 6.36
CA ASP A 158 1.94 -24.23 6.37
C ASP A 158 2.93 -24.24 7.54
N ASP A 159 2.55 -24.88 8.64
CA ASP A 159 3.34 -24.91 9.87
C ASP A 159 4.57 -25.83 9.72
N ALA A 160 4.50 -26.85 8.85
CA ALA A 160 5.61 -27.76 8.61
C ALA A 160 6.74 -27.06 7.86
N ASP A 161 6.40 -26.32 6.81
CA ASP A 161 7.34 -25.53 6.01
C ASP A 161 7.51 -24.09 6.55
N ARG A 162 6.79 -23.76 7.63
CA ARG A 162 6.80 -22.44 8.29
C ARG A 162 6.49 -21.30 7.31
N GLN A 163 5.44 -21.46 6.51
CA GLN A 163 5.07 -20.53 5.45
C GLN A 163 3.69 -19.92 5.67
N VAL A 164 3.50 -18.72 5.14
CA VAL A 164 2.21 -18.06 4.97
C VAL A 164 1.95 -17.83 3.49
N THR A 165 0.74 -18.11 3.06
CA THR A 165 0.24 -17.75 1.72
C THR A 165 -0.84 -16.69 1.86
N PHE A 166 -0.74 -15.62 1.09
CA PHE A 166 -1.75 -14.56 1.04
C PHE A 166 -1.95 -14.06 -0.38
N GLU A 167 -3.15 -13.60 -0.68
CA GLU A 167 -3.39 -12.80 -1.88
C GLU A 167 -3.11 -11.33 -1.57
N VAL A 168 -2.65 -10.59 -2.57
CA VAL A 168 -2.29 -9.19 -2.45
C VAL A 168 -2.69 -8.41 -3.69
N LEU A 169 -3.16 -7.18 -3.47
CA LEU A 169 -3.35 -6.19 -4.52
C LEU A 169 -2.56 -4.95 -4.10
N ALA A 170 -1.46 -4.68 -4.80
CA ALA A 170 -0.59 -3.54 -4.55
C ALA A 170 -0.84 -2.44 -5.57
N ASN A 171 -1.07 -1.22 -5.07
CA ASN A 171 -1.05 -0.02 -5.88
C ASN A 171 0.34 0.60 -5.79
N ARG A 172 1.08 0.53 -6.89
CA ARG A 172 2.46 1.03 -6.99
C ARG A 172 2.56 2.42 -7.61
N ASN A 173 1.41 3.07 -7.86
CA ASN A 173 1.37 4.42 -8.39
C ASN A 173 1.51 5.45 -7.27
N CYS A 174 2.46 6.35 -7.42
CA CYS A 174 2.73 7.39 -6.44
C CYS A 174 1.53 8.31 -6.23
N GLY A 175 1.13 8.49 -4.98
CA GLY A 175 0.03 9.39 -4.59
C GLY A 175 -1.37 8.82 -4.81
N PHE A 176 -1.49 7.61 -5.35
CA PHE A 176 -2.77 6.92 -5.50
C PHE A 176 -3.03 6.00 -4.32
N ARG A 177 -4.28 5.94 -3.88
CA ARG A 177 -4.72 5.12 -2.76
C ARG A 177 -5.73 4.04 -3.13
N ASP A 178 -6.18 4.03 -4.38
CA ASP A 178 -7.14 3.05 -4.87
C ASP A 178 -6.61 1.62 -4.75
N LEU A 179 -7.38 0.75 -4.12
CA LEU A 179 -7.09 -0.65 -3.93
C LEU A 179 -8.12 -1.53 -4.64
N VAL A 180 -8.46 -1.16 -5.88
CA VAL A 180 -9.30 -1.95 -6.79
C VAL A 180 -8.47 -2.44 -7.97
N PRO A 181 -8.80 -3.59 -8.57
CA PRO A 181 -8.12 -4.08 -9.77
C PRO A 181 -8.25 -3.10 -10.94
N GLY A 182 -7.22 -2.98 -11.74
CA GLY A 182 -7.18 -2.10 -12.90
C GLY A 182 -6.31 -0.86 -12.69
N LEU A 183 -6.41 0.10 -13.61
CA LEU A 183 -5.68 1.35 -13.50
C LEU A 183 -6.36 2.26 -12.47
N PRO A 184 -5.65 2.76 -11.44
CA PRO A 184 -6.24 3.68 -10.47
C PRO A 184 -6.67 5.00 -11.11
N ASP A 185 -7.78 5.54 -10.64
CA ASP A 185 -8.34 6.80 -11.14
C ASP A 185 -7.95 8.01 -10.25
N ASN A 186 -7.56 7.79 -8.97
CA ASN A 186 -7.22 8.82 -7.98
C ASN A 186 -6.09 8.39 -7.03
#